data_3aac582ddbab6adfcafa80cbd55ad67a
#
_entry.id   3aac582ddbab6adfcafa80cbd55ad67a
#
_cell.length_a   1.000
_cell.length_b   1.000
_cell.length_c   1.000
_cell.angle_alpha   90.00
_cell.angle_beta   90.00
_cell.angle_gamma   90.00
#
_symmetry.space_group_name_H-M   'P 1'
#
loop_
_entity.id
_entity.type
_entity.pdbx_description
1 polymer ?
#
loop_
_entity_poly.entity_id
_entity_poly.type
_entity_poly.pdbx_seq_one_letter_code
_entity_poly.pdbx_strand_id
1 'polypeptide(L)'
;MINLKNFLLSSSLLFSIFSSPVFSNPKVLKVGAIPDQNQNVLDKRFNLFSKELSKQLDLEVKYVPVINYVAAVTGFRTKDLDLVWFGGLSGVQQDYKLLIQLS
;
A
#
# COMPACT_ATOMS: atom_id res chain seq x y z
N MET A 1 26.70 -31.10 36.83
CA MET A 1 26.52 -29.69 37.14
C MET A 1 26.26 -28.93 35.84
N ILE A 2 25.12 -28.26 35.74
CA ILE A 2 24.76 -27.54 34.52
C ILE A 2 25.67 -26.30 34.41
N ASN A 3 26.35 -26.19 33.28
CA ASN A 3 27.20 -25.06 33.01
C ASN A 3 26.36 -23.85 32.65
N LEU A 4 26.41 -22.80 33.45
CA LEU A 4 25.67 -21.58 33.26
C LEU A 4 25.94 -20.93 31.89
N LYS A 5 27.19 -21.06 31.41
CA LYS A 5 27.58 -20.52 30.11
C LYS A 5 26.81 -21.20 28.97
N ASN A 6 26.60 -22.51 29.04
CA ASN A 6 25.84 -23.24 28.03
C ASN A 6 24.36 -22.88 28.05
N PHE A 7 23.83 -22.64 29.24
CA PHE A 7 22.43 -22.21 29.40
C PHE A 7 22.21 -20.81 28.79
N LEU A 8 23.12 -19.89 29.02
CA LEU A 8 23.05 -18.54 28.47
C LEU A 8 23.20 -18.54 26.96
N LEU A 9 24.07 -19.39 26.40
CA LEU A 9 24.23 -19.55 24.94
C LEU A 9 22.96 -20.10 24.29
N SER A 10 22.30 -21.06 24.90
CA SER A 10 21.04 -21.63 24.41
C SER A 10 19.94 -20.57 24.40
N SER A 11 19.87 -19.75 25.44
CA SER A 11 18.89 -18.66 25.52
C SER A 11 19.13 -17.60 24.45
N SER A 12 20.38 -17.27 24.16
CA SER A 12 20.72 -16.34 23.08
C SER A 12 20.32 -16.86 21.71
N LEU A 13 20.52 -18.14 21.45
CA LEU A 13 20.12 -18.79 20.19
C LEU A 13 18.62 -18.73 19.99
N LEU A 14 17.83 -19.03 21.01
CA LEU A 14 16.38 -18.95 20.95
C LEU A 14 15.91 -17.52 20.66
N PHE A 15 16.51 -16.54 21.29
CA PHE A 15 16.20 -15.13 21.05
C PHE A 15 16.52 -14.71 19.61
N SER A 16 17.61 -15.22 19.04
CA SER A 16 17.99 -14.96 17.66
C SER A 16 16.96 -15.50 16.66
N ILE A 17 16.37 -16.65 16.94
CA ILE A 17 15.31 -17.23 16.10
C ILE A 17 14.08 -16.33 16.10
N PHE A 18 13.68 -15.79 17.24
CA PHE A 18 12.54 -14.89 17.33
C PHE A 18 12.79 -13.52 16.70
N SER A 19 14.04 -13.08 16.64
CA SER A 19 14.40 -11.82 16.02
C SER A 19 14.64 -11.94 14.51
N SER A 20 14.53 -13.13 13.93
CA SER A 20 14.62 -13.30 12.49
C SER A 20 13.51 -12.50 11.81
N PRO A 21 13.84 -11.58 10.89
CA PRO A 21 12.83 -10.81 10.22
C PRO A 21 11.94 -11.74 9.37
N VAL A 22 10.65 -11.58 9.51
CA VAL A 22 9.71 -12.22 8.60
C VAL A 22 9.85 -11.51 7.27
N PHE A 23 10.43 -12.18 6.28
CA PHE A 23 10.55 -11.63 4.94
C PHE A 23 9.18 -11.63 4.27
N SER A 24 8.46 -10.54 4.43
CA SER A 24 7.40 -10.23 3.50
C SER A 24 8.05 -9.58 2.28
N ASN A 25 7.66 -10.00 1.08
CA ASN A 25 8.03 -9.28 -0.13
C ASN A 25 7.70 -7.80 0.05
N PRO A 26 8.62 -6.87 -0.32
CA PRO A 26 8.32 -5.46 -0.21
C PRO A 26 7.05 -5.17 -0.99
N LYS A 27 6.07 -4.62 -0.30
CA LYS A 27 4.78 -4.28 -0.89
C LYS A 27 4.96 -3.04 -1.76
N VAL A 28 4.50 -3.12 -3.00
CA VAL A 28 4.37 -1.96 -3.87
C VAL A 28 3.02 -1.31 -3.60
N LEU A 29 3.02 -0.05 -3.21
CA LEU A 29 1.78 0.71 -3.04
C LEU A 29 1.32 1.20 -4.41
N LYS A 30 0.18 0.75 -4.86
CA LYS A 30 -0.39 1.12 -6.16
C LYS A 30 -1.40 2.24 -5.99
N VAL A 31 -1.15 3.34 -6.69
CA VAL A 31 -1.97 4.55 -6.63
C VAL A 31 -2.70 4.73 -7.95
N GLY A 32 -3.99 4.91 -7.89
CA GLY A 32 -4.83 5.25 -9.03
C GLY A 32 -5.50 6.60 -8.87
N ALA A 33 -6.03 7.12 -9.95
CA ALA A 33 -6.81 8.35 -9.93
C ALA A 33 -7.90 8.26 -10.98
N ILE A 34 -9.07 8.85 -10.70
CA ILE A 34 -10.13 8.94 -11.71
C ILE A 34 -9.66 9.83 -12.87
N PRO A 35 -10.02 9.49 -14.11
CA PRO A 35 -9.60 10.27 -15.28
C PRO A 35 -10.47 11.51 -15.47
N ASP A 36 -10.35 12.47 -14.57
CA ASP A 36 -11.08 13.73 -14.60
C ASP A 36 -10.34 14.83 -15.36
N GLN A 37 -9.16 14.54 -15.86
CA GLN A 37 -8.32 15.47 -16.62
C GLN A 37 -7.64 14.74 -17.77
N ASN A 38 -6.90 15.49 -18.58
CA ASN A 38 -6.07 14.92 -19.64
C ASN A 38 -5.08 13.92 -19.06
N GLN A 39 -4.91 12.78 -19.73
CA GLN A 39 -4.05 11.69 -19.26
C GLN A 39 -2.59 12.16 -19.05
N ASN A 40 -2.06 13.00 -19.92
CA ASN A 40 -0.70 13.52 -19.76
C ASN A 40 -0.53 14.35 -18.48
N VAL A 41 -1.55 15.12 -18.12
CA VAL A 41 -1.57 15.92 -16.88
C VAL A 41 -1.63 15.00 -15.67
N LEU A 42 -2.47 13.98 -15.73
CA LEU A 42 -2.60 12.99 -14.66
C LEU A 42 -1.29 12.22 -14.46
N ASP A 43 -0.68 11.77 -15.54
CA ASP A 43 0.57 11.02 -15.49
C ASP A 43 1.67 11.83 -14.82
N LYS A 44 1.84 13.09 -15.20
CA LYS A 44 2.83 13.97 -14.57
C LYS A 44 2.55 14.18 -13.09
N ARG A 45 1.31 14.51 -12.76
CA ARG A 45 0.89 14.82 -11.38
C ARG A 45 1.05 13.62 -10.47
N PHE A 46 0.53 12.48 -10.87
CA PHE A 46 0.53 11.29 -10.01
C PHE A 46 1.85 10.54 -10.02
N ASN A 47 2.67 10.67 -11.06
CA ASN A 47 4.05 10.19 -11.00
C ASN A 47 4.89 11.00 -10.02
N LEU A 48 4.72 12.32 -9.98
CA LEU A 48 5.38 13.16 -8.97
C LEU A 48 4.89 12.86 -7.56
N PHE A 49 3.58 12.72 -7.40
CA PHE A 49 2.96 12.35 -6.12
C PHE A 49 3.48 11.00 -5.63
N SER A 50 3.54 10.00 -6.50
CA SER A 50 4.02 8.66 -6.15
C SER A 50 5.48 8.67 -5.76
N LYS A 51 6.29 9.44 -6.46
CA LYS A 51 7.71 9.61 -6.14
C LYS A 51 7.90 10.23 -4.76
N GLU A 52 7.15 11.29 -4.46
CA GLU A 52 7.22 11.95 -3.16
C GLU A 52 6.69 11.06 -2.04
N LEU A 53 5.58 10.38 -2.27
CA LEU A 53 5.01 9.46 -1.30
C LEU A 53 5.95 8.28 -1.02
N SER A 54 6.64 7.78 -2.05
CA SER A 54 7.65 6.74 -1.91
C SER A 54 8.77 7.15 -0.97
N LYS A 55 9.23 8.40 -1.08
CA LYS A 55 10.25 8.94 -0.16
C LYS A 55 9.73 9.03 1.27
N GLN A 56 8.51 9.50 1.45
CA GLN A 56 7.90 9.70 2.77
C GLN A 56 7.65 8.38 3.48
N LEU A 57 7.26 7.34 2.76
CA LEU A 57 6.89 6.05 3.33
C LEU A 57 8.01 5.02 3.31
N ASP A 58 9.13 5.32 2.65
CA ASP A 58 10.26 4.41 2.45
C ASP A 58 9.81 3.06 1.86
N LEU A 59 8.94 3.13 0.85
CA LEU A 59 8.51 1.96 0.09
C LEU A 59 8.23 2.35 -1.35
N GLU A 60 8.16 1.37 -2.24
CA GLU A 60 7.87 1.63 -3.64
C GLU A 60 6.41 2.02 -3.82
N VAL A 61 6.19 3.15 -4.47
CA VAL A 61 4.86 3.65 -4.82
C VAL A 61 4.79 3.77 -6.33
N LYS A 62 3.76 3.18 -6.93
CA LYS A 62 3.58 3.16 -8.36
C LYS A 62 2.23 3.74 -8.74
N TYR A 63 2.22 4.70 -9.66
CA TYR A 63 0.99 5.19 -10.26
C TYR A 63 0.52 4.22 -11.34
N VAL A 64 -0.75 3.81 -11.25
CA VAL A 64 -1.39 2.92 -12.22
C VAL A 64 -2.52 3.70 -12.90
N PRO A 65 -2.35 4.08 -14.17
CA PRO A 65 -3.42 4.76 -14.91
C PRO A 65 -4.65 3.88 -15.05
N VAL A 66 -5.83 4.48 -14.91
CA VAL A 66 -7.11 3.82 -15.15
C VAL A 66 -7.87 4.53 -16.24
N ILE A 67 -8.65 3.79 -17.03
CA ILE A 67 -9.30 4.32 -18.23
C ILE A 67 -10.62 5.01 -17.93
N ASN A 68 -11.27 4.70 -16.82
CA ASN A 68 -12.54 5.30 -16.46
C ASN A 68 -12.80 5.19 -14.95
N TYR A 69 -13.89 5.82 -14.52
CA TYR A 69 -14.33 5.81 -13.13
C TYR A 69 -14.58 4.39 -12.60
N VAL A 70 -15.25 3.55 -13.40
CA VAL A 70 -15.57 2.18 -12.99
C VAL A 70 -14.29 1.37 -12.75
N ALA A 71 -13.29 1.54 -13.61
CA ALA A 71 -12.00 0.86 -13.43
C ALA A 71 -11.30 1.29 -12.15
N ALA A 72 -11.37 2.58 -11.78
CA ALA A 72 -10.81 3.07 -10.53
C ALA A 72 -11.51 2.46 -9.31
N VAL A 73 -12.83 2.46 -9.31
CA VAL A 73 -13.64 1.87 -8.22
C VAL A 73 -13.38 0.38 -8.10
N THR A 74 -13.40 -0.33 -9.23
CA THR A 74 -13.17 -1.77 -9.25
C THR A 74 -11.77 -2.11 -8.75
N GLY A 75 -10.75 -1.41 -9.24
CA GLY A 75 -9.37 -1.61 -8.80
C GLY A 75 -9.17 -1.40 -7.31
N PHE A 76 -9.86 -0.41 -6.74
CA PHE A 76 -9.81 -0.16 -5.30
C PHE A 76 -10.52 -1.27 -4.51
N ARG A 77 -11.67 -1.72 -4.97
CA ARG A 77 -12.44 -2.76 -4.30
C ARG A 77 -11.78 -4.13 -4.36
N THR A 78 -11.12 -4.46 -5.45
CA THR A 78 -10.41 -5.72 -5.63
C THR A 78 -8.99 -5.71 -5.06
N LYS A 79 -8.55 -4.58 -4.52
CA LYS A 79 -7.20 -4.37 -4.00
C LYS A 79 -6.10 -4.40 -5.07
N ASP A 80 -6.47 -4.22 -6.32
CA ASP A 80 -5.50 -3.95 -7.40
C ASP A 80 -4.92 -2.56 -7.29
N LEU A 81 -5.64 -1.64 -6.63
CA LEU A 81 -5.18 -0.33 -6.25
C LEU A 81 -5.28 -0.18 -4.73
N ASP A 82 -4.22 0.32 -4.12
CA ASP A 82 -4.16 0.51 -2.67
C ASP A 82 -4.66 1.90 -2.26
N LEU A 83 -4.48 2.89 -3.12
CA LEU A 83 -4.90 4.27 -2.89
C LEU A 83 -5.50 4.80 -4.19
N VAL A 84 -6.65 5.47 -4.10
CA VAL A 84 -7.28 6.06 -5.27
C VAL A 84 -7.68 7.49 -4.97
N TRP A 85 -7.30 8.39 -5.86
CA TRP A 85 -7.76 9.77 -5.83
C TRP A 85 -9.11 9.85 -6.52
N PHE A 86 -10.15 10.13 -5.76
CA PHE A 86 -11.49 10.42 -6.28
C PHE A 86 -11.74 11.93 -6.24
N GLY A 87 -12.51 12.43 -7.21
CA GLY A 87 -13.02 13.79 -7.12
C GLY A 87 -14.03 13.92 -5.99
N GLY A 88 -14.40 15.17 -5.60
CA GLY A 88 -15.21 15.44 -4.42
C GLY A 88 -16.45 14.56 -4.29
N LEU A 89 -17.38 14.66 -5.24
CA LEU A 89 -18.62 13.87 -5.19
C LEU A 89 -18.36 12.37 -5.33
N SER A 90 -17.45 11.99 -6.22
CA SER A 90 -17.08 10.59 -6.45
C SER A 90 -16.49 9.95 -5.19
N GLY A 91 -15.66 10.68 -4.48
CA GLY A 91 -15.06 10.23 -3.22
C GLY A 91 -16.11 9.95 -2.16
N VAL A 92 -17.05 10.89 -1.98
CA VAL A 92 -18.15 10.73 -1.02
C VAL A 92 -19.03 9.53 -1.37
N GLN A 93 -19.36 9.36 -2.64
CA GLN A 93 -20.17 8.23 -3.09
C GLN A 93 -19.46 6.90 -2.86
N GLN A 94 -18.16 6.86 -3.05
CA GLN A 94 -17.37 5.64 -2.83
C GLN A 94 -17.32 5.27 -1.36
N ASP A 95 -17.08 6.21 -0.49
CA ASP A 95 -17.07 6.00 0.96
C ASP A 95 -18.41 5.46 1.43
N TYR A 96 -19.50 6.03 0.93
CA TYR A 96 -20.84 5.59 1.27
C TYR A 96 -21.10 4.14 0.84
N LYS A 97 -20.69 3.79 -0.37
CA LYS A 97 -20.83 2.41 -0.88
C LYS A 97 -20.00 1.41 -0.09
N LEU A 98 -18.78 1.79 0.31
CA LEU A 98 -17.94 0.95 1.15
C LEU A 98 -18.55 0.71 2.52
N LEU A 99 -19.12 1.74 3.14
CA LEU A 99 -19.80 1.62 4.43
C LEU A 99 -20.98 0.66 4.36
N ILE A 100 -21.77 0.72 3.29
CA ILE A 100 -22.89 -0.20 3.07
C ILE A 100 -22.40 -1.64 2.91
N GLN A 101 -21.29 -1.85 2.23
CA GLN A 101 -20.76 -3.20 2.02
C GLN A 101 -20.15 -3.80 3.30
N LEU A 102 -19.62 -2.97 4.19
CA LEU A 102 -19.04 -3.40 5.45
C LEU A 102 -20.11 -3.67 6.53
N SER A 103 -21.29 -3.14 6.34
CA SER A 103 -22.41 -3.38 7.23
C SER A 103 -23.23 -4.60 6.80
#